data_7755d1c2468561faaaa097f05bdf1de0
#
_entry.id   7755d1c2468561faaaa097f05bdf1de0
#
_cell.length_a   1.000
_cell.length_b   1.000
_cell.length_c   1.000
_cell.angle_alpha   90.00
_cell.angle_beta   90.00
_cell.angle_gamma   90.00
#
_symmetry.space_group_name_H-M   'P 1'
#
loop_
_entity.id
_entity.type
_entity.pdbx_description
1 polymer ?
#
loop_
_entity_poly.entity_id
_entity_poly.type
_entity_poly.pdbx_seq_one_letter_code
_entity_poly.pdbx_strand_id
1 'polypeptide(L)'
;GLMLDQIEETEEEFRIGCMVTLRQIELHQGLNDWFQGMLRDSVKDIVGVQFRNLATVGGSIFGRFGFSDVLTAFLALDTKVELYRGGIIPLEEFVKMPRDRDILVRLIVKKTSGTFAYLSHRNARTDFPVLAVGMSLCGKQARISVGARPQKAMAIELSEAETEKIREGVCSEEELAGIAKAAAEKIPTGSNMRAGSEYRSHLCGVLIRRGLMKLQEGGGRHED
;
A
#
# COMPACT_ATOMS: atom_id res chain seq x y z
N GLY A 1 -16.13 12.33 -22.81
CA GLY A 1 -16.25 11.59 -21.55
C GLY A 1 -15.45 12.27 -20.45
N LEU A 2 -15.63 11.85 -19.20
CA LEU A 2 -14.95 12.46 -18.04
C LEU A 2 -13.49 11.99 -17.87
N MET A 3 -12.99 11.11 -18.74
CA MET A 3 -11.64 10.54 -18.73
C MET A 3 -11.23 9.93 -17.36
N LEU A 4 -12.20 9.33 -16.67
CA LEU A 4 -11.99 8.74 -15.34
C LEU A 4 -11.38 7.33 -15.37
N ASP A 5 -11.18 6.76 -16.56
CA ASP A 5 -10.61 5.45 -16.88
C ASP A 5 -9.16 5.52 -17.38
N GLN A 6 -8.51 6.68 -17.20
CA GLN A 6 -7.16 6.94 -17.66
C GLN A 6 -6.18 7.12 -16.51
N ILE A 7 -4.91 6.81 -16.79
CA ILE A 7 -3.77 7.10 -15.94
C ILE A 7 -2.95 8.18 -16.66
N GLU A 8 -2.92 9.37 -16.09
CA GLU A 8 -2.09 10.47 -16.55
C GLU A 8 -0.78 10.46 -15.78
N GLU A 9 0.33 10.58 -16.49
CA GLU A 9 1.67 10.64 -15.90
C GLU A 9 2.30 12.00 -16.20
N THR A 10 2.76 12.67 -15.14
CA THR A 10 3.53 13.90 -15.22
C THR A 10 4.96 13.67 -14.68
N GLU A 11 5.78 14.67 -14.66
CA GLU A 11 7.10 14.60 -14.02
C GLU A 11 7.01 14.40 -12.50
N GLU A 12 5.97 14.92 -11.86
CA GLU A 12 5.83 14.97 -10.41
C GLU A 12 4.88 13.91 -9.84
N GLU A 13 3.88 13.46 -10.61
CA GLU A 13 2.81 12.62 -10.08
C GLU A 13 2.14 11.74 -11.14
N PHE A 14 1.48 10.70 -10.66
CA PHE A 14 0.48 9.93 -11.41
C PHE A 14 -0.92 10.34 -10.96
N ARG A 15 -1.79 10.63 -11.94
CA ARG A 15 -3.22 10.88 -11.72
C ARG A 15 -4.02 9.70 -12.25
N ILE A 16 -4.60 8.93 -11.34
CA ILE A 16 -5.28 7.67 -11.64
C ILE A 16 -6.78 7.87 -11.49
N GLY A 17 -7.52 7.88 -12.59
CA GLY A 17 -8.96 8.04 -12.58
C GLY A 17 -9.66 6.91 -11.81
N CYS A 18 -10.78 7.21 -11.16
CA CYS A 18 -11.48 6.23 -10.30
C CYS A 18 -12.00 5.00 -11.06
N MET A 19 -12.20 5.11 -12.37
CA MET A 19 -12.67 4.02 -13.24
C MET A 19 -11.52 3.21 -13.86
N VAL A 20 -10.27 3.56 -13.58
CA VAL A 20 -9.12 2.75 -13.97
C VAL A 20 -9.26 1.36 -13.36
N THR A 21 -9.16 0.33 -14.19
CA THR A 21 -9.31 -1.06 -13.75
C THR A 21 -8.07 -1.57 -13.03
N LEU A 22 -8.22 -2.57 -12.18
CA LEU A 22 -7.09 -3.20 -11.52
C LEU A 22 -6.14 -3.86 -12.54
N ARG A 23 -6.67 -4.27 -13.69
CA ARG A 23 -5.85 -4.80 -14.79
C ARG A 23 -4.98 -3.72 -15.44
N GLN A 24 -5.48 -2.50 -15.59
CA GLN A 24 -4.66 -1.38 -16.07
C GLN A 24 -3.53 -1.07 -15.08
N ILE A 25 -3.78 -1.06 -13.76
CA ILE A 25 -2.72 -0.91 -12.74
C ILE A 25 -1.68 -2.03 -12.87
N GLU A 26 -2.12 -3.27 -13.02
CA GLU A 26 -1.23 -4.43 -13.14
C GLU A 26 -0.28 -4.31 -14.34
N LEU A 27 -0.74 -3.75 -15.44
CA LEU A 27 -0.01 -3.69 -16.72
C LEU A 27 0.68 -2.35 -17.00
N HIS A 28 0.37 -1.28 -16.27
CA HIS A 28 0.89 0.05 -16.56
C HIS A 28 2.39 0.11 -16.28
N GLN A 29 3.19 0.25 -17.34
CA GLN A 29 4.64 0.17 -17.24
C GLN A 29 5.20 1.29 -16.35
N GLY A 30 4.87 2.56 -16.60
CA GLY A 30 5.39 3.70 -15.84
C GLY A 30 5.13 3.59 -14.33
N LEU A 31 3.91 3.18 -13.92
CA LEU A 31 3.61 2.92 -12.49
C LEU A 31 4.49 1.81 -11.91
N ASN A 32 4.65 0.71 -12.66
CA ASN A 32 5.37 -0.44 -12.15
C ASN A 32 6.88 -0.23 -12.16
N ASP A 33 7.40 0.53 -13.09
CA ASP A 33 8.81 0.91 -13.11
C ASP A 33 9.12 1.87 -11.96
N TRP A 34 8.29 2.91 -11.75
CA TRP A 34 8.49 3.89 -10.69
C TRP A 34 8.39 3.29 -9.29
N PHE A 35 7.33 2.51 -9.03
CA PHE A 35 7.07 1.89 -7.72
C PHE A 35 7.61 0.46 -7.61
N GLN A 36 8.57 0.06 -8.46
CA GLN A 36 9.30 -1.22 -8.42
C GLN A 36 8.36 -2.44 -8.36
N GLY A 37 7.24 -2.37 -9.08
CA GLY A 37 6.24 -3.43 -9.13
C GLY A 37 5.33 -3.54 -7.92
N MET A 38 5.46 -2.69 -6.92
CA MET A 38 4.62 -2.71 -5.71
C MET A 38 3.11 -2.69 -6.03
N LEU A 39 2.69 -1.82 -6.95
CA LEU A 39 1.29 -1.71 -7.33
C LEU A 39 0.79 -2.93 -8.10
N ARG A 40 1.60 -3.48 -9.01
CA ARG A 40 1.31 -4.77 -9.67
C ARG A 40 1.16 -5.89 -8.65
N ASP A 41 2.08 -5.98 -7.69
CA ASP A 41 2.07 -7.02 -6.67
C ASP A 41 0.82 -6.94 -5.77
N SER A 42 0.29 -5.73 -5.55
CA SER A 42 -0.94 -5.55 -4.77
C SER A 42 -2.20 -6.05 -5.48
N VAL A 43 -2.22 -6.10 -6.81
CA VAL A 43 -3.42 -6.44 -7.57
C VAL A 43 -3.37 -7.80 -8.26
N LYS A 44 -2.19 -8.35 -8.56
CA LYS A 44 -2.00 -9.54 -9.41
C LYS A 44 -2.74 -10.79 -8.91
N ASP A 45 -2.91 -10.92 -7.59
CA ASP A 45 -3.56 -12.08 -6.95
C ASP A 45 -5.02 -11.80 -6.54
N ILE A 46 -5.58 -10.64 -6.90
CA ILE A 46 -7.00 -10.34 -6.67
C ILE A 46 -7.84 -11.15 -7.68
N VAL A 47 -8.44 -12.24 -7.19
CA VAL A 47 -9.29 -13.15 -7.95
C VAL A 47 -8.62 -13.58 -9.27
N GLY A 48 -9.27 -13.38 -10.41
CA GLY A 48 -8.79 -13.69 -11.76
C GLY A 48 -8.70 -12.46 -12.65
N VAL A 49 -8.10 -12.61 -13.85
CA VAL A 49 -7.96 -11.52 -14.83
C VAL A 49 -9.32 -10.92 -15.22
N GLN A 50 -10.35 -11.77 -15.37
CA GLN A 50 -11.70 -11.33 -15.73
C GLN A 50 -12.26 -10.35 -14.70
N PHE A 51 -12.06 -10.63 -13.41
CA PHE A 51 -12.47 -9.75 -12.33
C PHE A 51 -11.68 -8.44 -12.37
N ARG A 52 -10.36 -8.50 -12.54
CA ARG A 52 -9.49 -7.32 -12.58
C ARG A 52 -9.73 -6.42 -13.80
N ASN A 53 -10.29 -6.97 -14.89
CA ASN A 53 -10.73 -6.17 -16.05
C ASN A 53 -11.98 -5.31 -15.76
N LEU A 54 -12.74 -5.64 -14.71
CA LEU A 54 -13.98 -4.95 -14.34
C LEU A 54 -13.86 -4.16 -13.02
N ALA A 55 -13.15 -4.71 -12.06
CA ALA A 55 -12.92 -4.05 -10.77
C ALA A 55 -12.04 -2.81 -10.95
N THR A 56 -12.43 -1.70 -10.31
CA THR A 56 -11.77 -0.41 -10.45
C THR A 56 -11.02 0.01 -9.21
N VAL A 57 -10.05 0.89 -9.40
CA VAL A 57 -9.30 1.53 -8.30
C VAL A 57 -10.26 2.30 -7.39
N GLY A 58 -11.18 3.08 -7.96
CA GLY A 58 -12.18 3.82 -7.20
C GLY A 58 -13.05 2.93 -6.33
N GLY A 59 -13.53 1.80 -6.86
CA GLY A 59 -14.29 0.82 -6.08
C GLY A 59 -13.50 0.24 -4.91
N SER A 60 -12.21 -0.02 -5.11
CA SER A 60 -11.32 -0.56 -4.09
C SER A 60 -10.98 0.44 -2.98
N ILE A 61 -10.93 1.74 -3.31
CA ILE A 61 -10.55 2.83 -2.39
C ILE A 61 -11.78 3.41 -1.68
N PHE A 62 -12.83 3.78 -2.43
CA PHE A 62 -14.00 4.48 -1.88
C PHE A 62 -14.74 3.63 -0.83
N GLY A 63 -14.79 2.32 -1.04
CA GLY A 63 -15.40 1.39 -0.10
C GLY A 63 -14.72 1.32 1.27
N ARG A 64 -13.46 1.76 1.37
CA ARG A 64 -12.62 1.68 2.59
C ARG A 64 -12.67 0.31 3.27
N PHE A 65 -12.76 -0.75 2.45
CA PHE A 65 -12.82 -2.12 2.95
C PHE A 65 -11.49 -2.52 3.56
N GLY A 66 -11.54 -3.11 4.77
CA GLY A 66 -10.33 -3.52 5.49
C GLY A 66 -9.48 -4.57 4.76
N PHE A 67 -10.08 -5.35 3.86
CA PHE A 67 -9.39 -6.36 3.06
C PHE A 67 -8.80 -5.84 1.73
N SER A 68 -8.92 -4.55 1.44
CA SER A 68 -8.47 -3.98 0.15
C SER A 68 -6.95 -3.96 0.06
N ASP A 69 -6.41 -4.81 -0.78
CA ASP A 69 -5.00 -4.82 -1.16
C ASP A 69 -4.59 -3.48 -1.78
N VAL A 70 -5.44 -2.96 -2.67
CA VAL A 70 -5.24 -1.68 -3.36
C VAL A 70 -5.12 -0.53 -2.37
N LEU A 71 -6.08 -0.42 -1.43
CA LEU A 71 -6.04 0.63 -0.40
C LEU A 71 -4.77 0.51 0.45
N THR A 72 -4.38 -0.71 0.82
CA THR A 72 -3.16 -0.95 1.60
C THR A 72 -1.91 -0.48 0.84
N ALA A 73 -1.80 -0.80 -0.45
CA ALA A 73 -0.65 -0.36 -1.26
C ALA A 73 -0.59 1.17 -1.38
N PHE A 74 -1.68 1.82 -1.78
CA PHE A 74 -1.69 3.27 -1.95
C PHE A 74 -1.52 4.04 -0.64
N LEU A 75 -1.93 3.48 0.50
CA LEU A 75 -1.76 4.10 1.81
C LEU A 75 -0.29 4.15 2.26
N ALA A 76 0.57 3.29 1.72
CA ALA A 76 2.01 3.34 1.94
C ALA A 76 2.71 4.42 1.10
N LEU A 77 2.05 4.96 0.08
CA LEU A 77 2.59 5.99 -0.82
C LEU A 77 2.10 7.39 -0.43
N ASP A 78 2.77 8.43 -0.91
CA ASP A 78 2.25 9.80 -0.82
C ASP A 78 1.09 9.95 -1.81
N THR A 79 -0.09 9.60 -1.33
CA THR A 79 -1.32 9.53 -2.12
C THR A 79 -2.37 10.49 -1.57
N LYS A 80 -2.99 11.25 -2.47
CA LYS A 80 -4.17 12.07 -2.21
C LYS A 80 -5.36 11.52 -3.01
N VAL A 81 -6.56 11.80 -2.54
CA VAL A 81 -7.80 11.56 -3.27
C VAL A 81 -8.42 12.90 -3.67
N GLU A 82 -8.89 12.98 -4.89
CA GLU A 82 -9.73 14.08 -5.36
C GLU A 82 -11.20 13.65 -5.28
N LEU A 83 -11.97 14.37 -4.49
CA LEU A 83 -13.40 14.19 -4.34
C LEU A 83 -14.12 15.31 -5.10
N TYR A 84 -15.27 15.00 -5.68
CA TYR A 84 -16.04 15.95 -6.50
C TYR A 84 -16.45 17.21 -5.71
N ARG A 85 -16.88 17.04 -4.47
CA ARG A 85 -17.27 18.15 -3.57
C ARG A 85 -16.25 18.44 -2.49
N GLY A 86 -15.60 17.38 -1.99
CA GLY A 86 -14.65 17.47 -0.88
C GLY A 86 -13.25 17.97 -1.27
N GLY A 87 -12.98 18.16 -2.58
CA GLY A 87 -11.66 18.60 -3.05
C GLY A 87 -10.58 17.56 -2.88
N ILE A 88 -9.34 18.01 -2.75
CA ILE A 88 -8.15 17.12 -2.66
C ILE A 88 -7.73 16.99 -1.21
N ILE A 89 -7.73 15.77 -0.69
CA ILE A 89 -7.34 15.44 0.69
C ILE A 89 -6.37 14.25 0.70
N PRO A 90 -5.51 14.12 1.73
CA PRO A 90 -4.67 12.94 1.90
C PRO A 90 -5.48 11.65 2.00
N LEU A 91 -4.99 10.56 1.39
CA LEU A 91 -5.67 9.26 1.45
C LEU A 91 -5.83 8.78 2.90
N GLU A 92 -4.87 9.04 3.76
CA GLU A 92 -4.92 8.68 5.17
C GLU A 92 -6.08 9.36 5.92
N GLU A 93 -6.36 10.62 5.63
CA GLU A 93 -7.51 11.34 6.17
C GLU A 93 -8.82 10.77 5.62
N PHE A 94 -8.86 10.54 4.29
CA PHE A 94 -10.02 9.95 3.64
C PHE A 94 -10.41 8.59 4.24
N VAL A 95 -9.46 7.75 4.59
CA VAL A 95 -9.73 6.44 5.22
C VAL A 95 -10.40 6.59 6.59
N LYS A 96 -10.05 7.63 7.35
CA LYS A 96 -10.61 7.92 8.68
C LYS A 96 -12.03 8.50 8.61
N MET A 97 -12.37 9.20 7.52
CA MET A 97 -13.67 9.83 7.34
C MET A 97 -14.83 8.83 7.37
N PRO A 98 -16.01 9.21 7.84
CA PRO A 98 -17.22 8.43 7.64
C PRO A 98 -17.55 8.35 6.14
N ARG A 99 -18.32 7.31 5.76
CA ARG A 99 -18.84 7.21 4.39
C ARG A 99 -19.86 8.34 4.16
N ASP A 100 -19.72 9.00 3.04
CA ASP A 100 -20.61 10.05 2.59
C ASP A 100 -21.16 9.76 1.17
N ARG A 101 -21.82 10.75 0.56
CA ARG A 101 -22.38 10.67 -0.79
C ARG A 101 -21.54 11.42 -1.82
N ASP A 102 -20.28 11.68 -1.54
CA ASP A 102 -19.38 12.30 -2.50
C ASP A 102 -18.92 11.29 -3.56
N ILE A 103 -18.29 11.77 -4.60
CA ILE A 103 -17.76 10.96 -5.71
C ILE A 103 -16.24 11.06 -5.68
N LEU A 104 -15.57 9.92 -5.63
CA LEU A 104 -14.14 9.85 -5.85
C LEU A 104 -13.87 10.04 -7.35
N VAL A 105 -13.12 11.08 -7.68
CA VAL A 105 -12.76 11.44 -9.07
C VAL A 105 -11.49 10.70 -9.48
N ARG A 106 -10.43 10.86 -8.71
CA ARG A 106 -9.12 10.22 -8.99
C ARG A 106 -8.26 10.11 -7.74
N LEU A 107 -7.21 9.29 -7.85
CA LEU A 107 -6.07 9.30 -6.95
C LEU A 107 -4.95 10.13 -7.58
N ILE A 108 -4.22 10.84 -6.73
CA ILE A 108 -3.02 11.59 -7.09
C ILE A 108 -1.88 10.99 -6.27
N VAL A 109 -0.92 10.39 -6.95
CA VAL A 109 0.21 9.69 -6.32
C VAL A 109 1.49 10.40 -6.69
N LYS A 110 2.16 10.97 -5.70
CA LYS A 110 3.41 11.70 -5.92
C LYS A 110 4.55 10.76 -6.32
N LYS A 111 5.34 11.17 -7.29
CA LYS A 111 6.58 10.52 -7.67
C LYS A 111 7.71 10.89 -6.71
N THR A 112 7.81 10.19 -5.59
CA THR A 112 8.91 10.35 -4.66
C THR A 112 9.91 9.22 -4.87
N SER A 113 11.18 9.55 -5.08
CA SER A 113 12.24 8.56 -5.23
C SER A 113 12.41 7.76 -3.95
N GLY A 114 12.57 6.44 -4.08
CA GLY A 114 12.69 5.57 -2.93
C GLY A 114 12.60 4.09 -3.28
N THR A 115 12.42 3.28 -2.26
CA THR A 115 12.20 1.84 -2.40
C THR A 115 10.81 1.47 -1.89
N PHE A 116 10.20 0.47 -2.53
CA PHE A 116 8.81 0.12 -2.32
C PHE A 116 8.63 -1.38 -2.23
N ALA A 117 7.73 -1.83 -1.37
CA ALA A 117 7.41 -3.24 -1.24
C ALA A 117 5.92 -3.45 -0.92
N TYR A 118 5.35 -4.49 -1.50
CA TYR A 118 4.05 -5.02 -1.12
C TYR A 118 4.17 -6.51 -0.83
N LEU A 119 3.61 -6.94 0.31
CA LEU A 119 3.57 -8.33 0.74
C LEU A 119 2.19 -8.66 1.26
N SER A 120 1.72 -9.86 0.96
CA SER A 120 0.47 -10.36 1.56
C SER A 120 0.59 -11.84 1.89
N HIS A 121 -0.15 -12.27 2.88
CA HIS A 121 -0.37 -13.69 3.17
C HIS A 121 -1.83 -14.04 2.93
N ARG A 122 -2.07 -15.15 2.20
CA ARG A 122 -3.38 -15.66 1.82
C ARG A 122 -3.46 -17.15 2.10
N ASN A 123 -4.64 -17.64 2.47
CA ASN A 123 -4.86 -19.08 2.63
C ASN A 123 -4.87 -19.83 1.29
N ALA A 124 -5.38 -19.17 0.24
CA ALA A 124 -5.28 -19.60 -1.14
C ALA A 124 -4.92 -18.39 -2.01
N ARG A 125 -4.23 -18.62 -3.14
CA ARG A 125 -3.65 -17.55 -3.97
C ARG A 125 -4.62 -16.43 -4.33
N THR A 126 -5.86 -16.77 -4.65
CA THR A 126 -6.89 -15.80 -5.10
C THR A 126 -7.92 -15.44 -4.03
N ASP A 127 -7.73 -15.90 -2.78
CA ASP A 127 -8.59 -15.50 -1.66
C ASP A 127 -8.24 -14.08 -1.20
N PHE A 128 -9.09 -13.50 -0.36
CA PHE A 128 -8.74 -12.28 0.36
C PHE A 128 -7.52 -12.49 1.26
N PRO A 129 -6.68 -11.47 1.44
CA PRO A 129 -5.52 -11.61 2.31
C PRO A 129 -5.94 -11.89 3.76
N VAL A 130 -5.17 -12.72 4.43
CA VAL A 130 -5.19 -12.85 5.90
C VAL A 130 -4.61 -11.59 6.51
N LEU A 131 -3.51 -11.08 5.91
CA LEU A 131 -2.88 -9.82 6.22
C LEU A 131 -2.13 -9.31 4.99
N ALA A 132 -2.11 -7.99 4.80
CA ALA A 132 -1.38 -7.32 3.74
C ALA A 132 -0.56 -6.17 4.30
N VAL A 133 0.64 -5.95 3.76
CA VAL A 133 1.57 -4.89 4.16
C VAL A 133 2.08 -4.19 2.92
N GLY A 134 1.90 -2.87 2.86
CA GLY A 134 2.53 -1.99 1.90
C GLY A 134 3.61 -1.18 2.59
N MET A 135 4.73 -0.92 1.92
CA MET A 135 5.85 -0.19 2.52
C MET A 135 6.52 0.72 1.51
N SER A 136 6.95 1.88 1.96
CA SER A 136 7.80 2.79 1.21
C SER A 136 8.92 3.34 2.09
N LEU A 137 10.07 3.56 1.48
CA LEU A 137 11.22 4.24 2.08
C LEU A 137 11.63 5.35 1.11
N CYS A 138 11.27 6.59 1.43
CA CYS A 138 11.45 7.75 0.58
C CYS A 138 12.15 8.87 1.35
N GLY A 139 13.38 9.18 0.98
CA GLY A 139 14.19 10.16 1.69
C GLY A 139 14.34 9.79 3.17
N LYS A 140 13.84 10.65 4.06
CA LYS A 140 13.89 10.44 5.51
C LYS A 140 12.62 9.83 6.11
N GLN A 141 11.70 9.34 5.28
CA GLN A 141 10.43 8.76 5.71
C GLN A 141 10.34 7.30 5.29
N ALA A 142 10.07 6.42 6.24
CA ALA A 142 9.67 5.06 6.00
C ALA A 142 8.23 4.88 6.50
N ARG A 143 7.33 4.53 5.58
CA ARG A 143 5.91 4.34 5.88
C ARG A 143 5.54 2.87 5.72
N ILE A 144 4.79 2.36 6.67
CA ILE A 144 4.29 0.98 6.70
C ILE A 144 2.77 1.05 6.80
N SER A 145 2.07 0.52 5.82
CA SER A 145 0.63 0.36 5.84
C SER A 145 0.25 -1.10 6.05
N VAL A 146 -0.79 -1.36 6.85
CA VAL A 146 -1.28 -2.71 7.11
C VAL A 146 -2.78 -2.78 6.88
N GLY A 147 -3.18 -3.69 6.02
CA GLY A 147 -4.57 -4.01 5.70
C GLY A 147 -4.92 -5.46 6.04
N ALA A 148 -6.16 -5.85 5.79
CA ALA A 148 -6.74 -7.17 6.11
C ALA A 148 -6.64 -7.55 7.60
N ARG A 149 -6.59 -6.56 8.48
CA ARG A 149 -6.47 -6.72 9.94
C ARG A 149 -7.82 -6.79 10.69
N PRO A 150 -8.91 -7.24 10.11
CA PRO A 150 -10.39 -7.08 10.29
C PRO A 150 -10.84 -5.69 10.75
N GLN A 151 -10.09 -4.66 10.40
CA GLN A 151 -10.42 -3.24 10.58
C GLN A 151 -9.97 -2.49 9.33
N LYS A 152 -10.24 -1.19 9.25
CA LYS A 152 -9.72 -0.35 8.15
C LYS A 152 -8.20 -0.45 8.09
N ALA A 153 -7.64 -0.42 6.88
CA ALA A 153 -6.19 -0.30 6.72
C ALA A 153 -5.67 0.95 7.44
N MET A 154 -4.48 0.86 7.99
CA MET A 154 -3.82 1.99 8.66
C MET A 154 -2.36 2.06 8.26
N ALA A 155 -1.78 3.24 8.37
CA ALA A 155 -0.36 3.45 8.18
C ALA A 155 0.30 3.95 9.47
N ILE A 156 1.57 3.62 9.61
CA ILE A 156 2.47 4.16 10.64
C ILE A 156 3.77 4.60 9.96
N GLU A 157 4.49 5.48 10.61
CA GLU A 157 5.84 5.88 10.19
C GLU A 157 6.87 5.37 11.20
N LEU A 158 8.03 4.99 10.68
CA LEU A 158 9.20 4.68 11.50
C LEU A 158 9.86 5.98 11.96
N SER A 159 10.65 5.92 13.01
CA SER A 159 11.47 7.05 13.44
C SER A 159 12.52 7.40 12.37
N GLU A 160 12.97 8.65 12.35
CA GLU A 160 14.02 9.10 11.41
C GLU A 160 15.30 8.27 11.58
N ALA A 161 15.69 7.95 12.81
CA ALA A 161 16.86 7.11 13.07
C ALA A 161 16.76 5.69 12.54
N GLU A 162 15.57 5.03 12.66
CA GLU A 162 15.33 3.71 12.09
C GLU A 162 15.33 3.78 10.57
N THR A 163 14.69 4.80 10.01
CA THR A 163 14.60 5.04 8.57
C THR A 163 15.99 5.20 7.95
N GLU A 164 16.85 6.00 8.60
CA GLU A 164 18.21 6.26 8.10
C GLU A 164 19.05 4.98 8.09
N LYS A 165 19.05 4.22 9.16
CA LYS A 165 19.77 2.94 9.23
C LYS A 165 19.33 1.94 8.13
N ILE A 166 18.01 1.86 7.86
CA ILE A 166 17.50 0.98 6.81
C ILE A 166 17.94 1.47 5.43
N ARG A 167 17.89 2.79 5.20
CA ARG A 167 18.32 3.42 3.94
C ARG A 167 19.80 3.19 3.66
N GLU A 168 20.65 3.30 4.68
CA GLU A 168 22.08 3.06 4.58
C GLU A 168 22.46 1.58 4.46
N GLY A 169 21.51 0.67 4.61
CA GLY A 169 21.77 -0.75 4.48
C GLY A 169 22.54 -1.38 5.64
N VAL A 170 22.60 -0.70 6.78
CA VAL A 170 23.45 -1.09 7.90
C VAL A 170 22.74 -1.89 9.00
N CYS A 171 21.42 -2.08 8.90
CA CYS A 171 20.70 -2.88 9.88
C CYS A 171 21.01 -4.36 9.76
N SER A 172 21.36 -4.98 10.89
CA SER A 172 21.43 -6.44 10.99
C SER A 172 20.04 -7.07 10.91
N GLU A 173 19.96 -8.37 10.67
CA GLU A 173 18.68 -9.08 10.68
C GLU A 173 17.95 -8.98 12.05
N GLU A 174 18.70 -8.95 13.14
CA GLU A 174 18.17 -8.81 14.49
C GLU A 174 17.59 -7.42 14.72
N GLU A 175 18.27 -6.36 14.25
CA GLU A 175 17.77 -4.99 14.31
C GLU A 175 16.50 -4.83 13.48
N LEU A 176 16.45 -5.35 12.26
CA LEU A 176 15.24 -5.36 11.42
C LEU A 176 14.09 -6.11 12.09
N ALA A 177 14.37 -7.23 12.77
CA ALA A 177 13.37 -7.98 13.52
C ALA A 177 12.85 -7.18 14.73
N GLY A 178 13.71 -6.45 15.42
CA GLY A 178 13.35 -5.56 16.52
C GLY A 178 12.44 -4.41 16.07
N ILE A 179 12.81 -3.72 14.97
CA ILE A 179 12.02 -2.65 14.36
C ILE A 179 10.65 -3.19 13.93
N ALA A 180 10.63 -4.34 13.25
CA ALA A 180 9.39 -4.96 12.77
C ALA A 180 8.45 -5.34 13.93
N LYS A 181 8.99 -5.85 15.03
CA LYS A 181 8.22 -6.17 16.23
C LYS A 181 7.60 -4.91 16.85
N ALA A 182 8.41 -3.88 17.06
CA ALA A 182 7.96 -2.60 17.62
C ALA A 182 6.90 -1.92 16.71
N ALA A 183 7.05 -2.02 15.39
CA ALA A 183 6.05 -1.54 14.43
C ALA A 183 4.75 -2.33 14.52
N ALA A 184 4.82 -3.67 14.59
CA ALA A 184 3.65 -4.54 14.68
C ALA A 184 2.84 -4.31 15.97
N GLU A 185 3.49 -4.00 17.09
CA GLU A 185 2.84 -3.68 18.36
C GLU A 185 1.96 -2.42 18.30
N LYS A 186 2.26 -1.49 17.37
CA LYS A 186 1.46 -0.28 17.12
C LYS A 186 0.22 -0.56 16.26
N ILE A 187 0.07 -1.78 15.72
CA ILE A 187 -0.96 -2.14 14.74
C ILE A 187 -1.93 -3.16 15.36
N PRO A 188 -3.07 -2.71 15.89
CA PRO A 188 -4.06 -3.62 16.44
C PRO A 188 -4.65 -4.52 15.35
N THR A 189 -4.72 -5.79 15.62
CA THR A 189 -5.31 -6.82 14.74
C THR A 189 -6.60 -7.38 15.33
N GLY A 190 -7.47 -7.91 14.47
CA GLY A 190 -8.72 -8.54 14.85
C GLY A 190 -8.84 -9.99 14.38
N SER A 191 -9.90 -10.66 14.79
CA SER A 191 -10.22 -12.02 14.39
C SER A 191 -11.37 -12.06 13.40
N ASN A 192 -11.36 -13.02 12.49
CA ASN A 192 -12.48 -13.39 11.63
C ASN A 192 -12.33 -14.86 11.19
N MET A 193 -13.19 -15.33 10.28
CA MET A 193 -13.18 -16.72 9.79
C MET A 193 -11.85 -17.15 9.14
N ARG A 194 -10.97 -16.19 8.71
CA ARG A 194 -9.69 -16.52 8.04
C ARG A 194 -8.57 -16.74 9.03
N ALA A 195 -8.53 -15.99 10.12
CA ALA A 195 -7.49 -16.12 11.15
C ALA A 195 -7.87 -15.41 12.45
N GLY A 196 -7.25 -15.83 13.55
CA GLY A 196 -7.30 -15.13 14.84
C GLY A 196 -6.41 -13.88 14.89
N SER A 197 -6.70 -12.99 15.83
CA SER A 197 -5.92 -11.76 16.05
C SER A 197 -4.47 -12.03 16.42
N GLU A 198 -4.23 -13.03 17.26
CA GLU A 198 -2.89 -13.42 17.71
C GLU A 198 -2.00 -13.86 16.54
N TYR A 199 -2.53 -14.73 15.65
CA TYR A 199 -1.83 -15.13 14.44
C TYR A 199 -1.54 -13.94 13.51
N ARG A 200 -2.50 -13.01 13.34
CA ARG A 200 -2.29 -11.80 12.55
C ARG A 200 -1.25 -10.87 13.15
N SER A 201 -1.21 -10.75 14.46
CA SER A 201 -0.19 -9.96 15.14
C SER A 201 1.21 -10.52 14.89
N HIS A 202 1.38 -11.84 15.02
CA HIS A 202 2.61 -12.51 14.68
C HIS A 202 2.98 -12.32 13.19
N LEU A 203 2.02 -12.57 12.30
CA LEU A 203 2.20 -12.43 10.85
C LEU A 203 2.55 -10.99 10.45
N CYS A 204 2.01 -9.99 11.14
CA CYS A 204 2.32 -8.59 10.94
C CYS A 204 3.82 -8.34 11.11
N GLY A 205 4.41 -8.77 12.21
CA GLY A 205 5.85 -8.67 12.44
C GLY A 205 6.67 -9.39 11.38
N VAL A 206 6.24 -10.59 10.95
CA VAL A 206 6.93 -11.37 9.91
C VAL A 206 6.91 -10.64 8.55
N LEU A 207 5.75 -10.13 8.13
CA LEU A 207 5.62 -9.44 6.84
C LEU A 207 6.35 -8.09 6.84
N ILE A 208 6.28 -7.33 7.95
CA ILE A 208 7.03 -6.09 8.09
C ILE A 208 8.54 -6.37 8.00
N ARG A 209 9.07 -7.35 8.76
CA ARG A 209 10.48 -7.71 8.68
C ARG A 209 10.92 -8.02 7.26
N ARG A 210 10.16 -8.87 6.55
CA ARG A 210 10.46 -9.22 5.14
C ARG A 210 10.39 -7.99 4.21
N GLY A 211 9.48 -7.07 4.47
CA GLY A 211 9.38 -5.81 3.74
C GLY A 211 10.59 -4.92 3.99
N LEU A 212 11.00 -4.75 5.27
CA LEU A 212 12.18 -3.97 5.63
C LEU A 212 13.47 -4.50 4.97
N MET A 213 13.64 -5.82 4.93
CA MET A 213 14.77 -6.45 4.21
C MET A 213 14.78 -6.04 2.73
N LYS A 214 13.60 -6.09 2.05
CA LYS A 214 13.48 -5.66 0.65
C LYS A 214 13.77 -4.18 0.45
N LEU A 215 13.30 -3.31 1.35
CA LEU A 215 13.57 -1.88 1.29
C LEU A 215 15.06 -1.59 1.45
N GLN A 216 15.72 -2.27 2.38
CA GLN A 216 17.15 -2.15 2.62
C GLN A 216 17.98 -2.61 1.41
N GLU A 217 17.65 -3.76 0.79
CA GLU A 217 18.30 -4.26 -0.40
C GLU A 217 18.14 -3.33 -1.62
N GLY A 218 16.99 -2.66 -1.73
CA GLY A 218 16.70 -1.71 -2.79
C GLY A 218 17.42 -0.37 -2.62
N GLY A 219 17.64 0.08 -1.37
CA GLY A 219 18.29 1.35 -1.06
C GLY A 219 19.74 1.43 -1.52
N GLY A 220 20.46 0.32 -1.48
CA GLY A 220 21.88 0.26 -1.91
C GLY A 220 22.10 0.32 -3.44
N ARG A 221 21.05 0.40 -4.26
CA ARG A 221 21.17 0.40 -5.74
C ARG A 221 21.04 1.79 -6.39
N HIS A 222 20.84 2.84 -5.63
CA HIS A 222 20.57 4.18 -6.14
C HIS A 222 21.72 5.19 -5.94
N GLU A 223 22.92 4.74 -5.59
CA GLU A 223 24.10 5.62 -5.43
C GLU A 223 25.15 5.46 -6.56
N ASP A 224 24.78 4.94 -7.76
CA ASP A 224 25.63 4.91 -8.95
C ASP A 224 25.07 5.78 -10.07
#